data_da0c46e559cce0ec2fa92af7d0b2a692
#
_entry.id   da0c46e559cce0ec2fa92af7d0b2a692
#
_cell.length_a   1.000
_cell.length_b   1.000
_cell.length_c   1.000
_cell.angle_alpha   90.00
_cell.angle_beta   90.00
_cell.angle_gamma   90.00
#
_symmetry.space_group_name_H-M   'P 1'
#
loop_
_entity.id
_entity.type
_entity.pdbx_description
1 polymer ?
#
loop_
_entity_poly.entity_id
_entity_poly.type
_entity_poly.pdbx_seq_one_letter_code
_entity_poly.pdbx_strand_id
1 'polypeptide(L)'
;MSIFNENIVELVKENRFFRQEIATNPHSQLVLMSVEPGDDIGDETHAVDQVLFFVSGSGEAVLDQKRSPIAANSLVLVPAGTRHNFINTGDTPLKLFSVYAPAEHAPGTSHKSKADAVAAEKEHHVLNR
;
A
#
# COMPACT_ATOMS: atom_id res chain seq x y z
N MET A 1 11.79 -2.41 -18.45
CA MET A 1 11.88 -1.35 -17.42
C MET A 1 10.74 -0.37 -17.56
N SER A 2 10.21 0.07 -16.45
CA SER A 2 9.16 1.09 -16.42
C SER A 2 9.72 2.39 -15.88
N ILE A 3 9.69 3.43 -16.72
CA ILE A 3 10.06 4.78 -16.31
C ILE A 3 8.78 5.50 -15.91
N PHE A 4 8.78 6.10 -14.71
CA PHE A 4 7.64 6.85 -14.21
C PHE A 4 8.04 8.31 -14.00
N ASN A 5 7.28 9.22 -14.60
CA ASN A 5 7.49 10.66 -14.43
C ASN A 5 6.16 11.37 -14.62
N GLU A 6 5.34 11.42 -13.55
CA GLU A 6 4.03 12.04 -13.58
C GLU A 6 3.74 12.70 -12.23
N ASN A 7 2.68 13.48 -12.16
CA ASN A 7 2.25 14.08 -10.91
C ASN A 7 1.65 13.00 -10.01
N ILE A 8 2.45 12.50 -9.06
CA ILE A 8 2.05 11.41 -8.19
C ILE A 8 0.89 11.81 -7.27
N VAL A 9 0.84 13.05 -6.82
CA VAL A 9 -0.23 13.51 -5.93
C VAL A 9 -1.58 13.45 -6.63
N GLU A 10 -1.64 13.91 -7.88
CA GLU A 10 -2.89 13.84 -8.67
C GLU A 10 -3.33 12.38 -8.89
N LEU A 11 -2.40 11.52 -9.27
CA LEU A 11 -2.71 10.11 -9.50
C LEU A 11 -3.24 9.43 -8.24
N VAL A 12 -2.60 9.69 -7.09
CA VAL A 12 -3.04 9.12 -5.82
C VAL A 12 -4.43 9.63 -5.45
N LYS A 13 -4.69 10.94 -5.60
CA LYS A 13 -6.00 11.52 -5.27
C LYS A 13 -7.12 10.98 -6.15
N GLU A 14 -6.82 10.70 -7.41
CA GLU A 14 -7.80 10.15 -8.36
C GLU A 14 -7.99 8.63 -8.20
N ASN A 15 -7.04 7.93 -7.61
CA ASN A 15 -7.11 6.48 -7.46
C ASN A 15 -8.24 6.09 -6.50
N ARG A 16 -9.11 5.18 -6.95
CA ARG A 16 -10.20 4.62 -6.14
C ARG A 16 -10.02 3.14 -5.85
N PHE A 17 -8.98 2.53 -6.40
CA PHE A 17 -8.71 1.11 -6.18
C PHE A 17 -8.00 0.92 -4.85
N PHE A 18 -8.34 -0.16 -4.17
CA PHE A 18 -7.63 -0.54 -2.95
C PHE A 18 -6.14 -0.69 -3.22
N ARG A 19 -5.77 -1.40 -4.30
CA ARG A 19 -4.36 -1.58 -4.69
C ARG A 19 -4.23 -1.55 -6.21
N GLN A 20 -3.29 -0.76 -6.71
CA GLN A 20 -3.02 -0.70 -8.15
C GLN A 20 -1.54 -0.51 -8.38
N GLU A 21 -0.91 -1.51 -8.99
CA GLU A 21 0.49 -1.43 -9.41
C GLU A 21 0.61 -0.48 -10.61
N ILE A 22 1.60 0.41 -10.56
CA ILE A 22 1.81 1.42 -11.60
C ILE A 22 3.07 1.12 -12.39
N ALA A 23 4.17 0.78 -11.71
CA ALA A 23 5.46 0.55 -12.36
C ALA A 23 6.28 -0.46 -11.55
N THR A 24 6.91 -1.39 -12.26
CA THR A 24 7.77 -2.40 -11.64
C THR A 24 9.09 -2.45 -12.38
N ASN A 25 10.18 -2.35 -11.64
CA ASN A 25 11.56 -2.45 -12.11
C ASN A 25 12.32 -3.50 -11.28
N PRO A 26 13.54 -3.89 -11.67
CA PRO A 26 14.29 -4.92 -10.93
C PRO A 26 14.52 -4.63 -9.45
N HIS A 27 14.57 -3.35 -9.06
CA HIS A 27 14.93 -2.95 -7.68
C HIS A 27 13.87 -2.09 -6.99
N SER A 28 12.75 -1.78 -7.66
CA SER A 28 11.71 -0.94 -7.07
C SER A 28 10.37 -1.16 -7.76
N GLN A 29 9.30 -0.87 -7.03
CA GLN A 29 7.93 -0.98 -7.54
C GLN A 29 7.07 0.11 -6.91
N LEU A 30 6.25 0.77 -7.73
CA LEU A 30 5.32 1.81 -7.31
C LEU A 30 3.89 1.27 -7.33
N VAL A 31 3.19 1.43 -6.21
CA VAL A 31 1.81 0.95 -6.02
C VAL A 31 0.97 2.06 -5.39
N LEU A 32 -0.22 2.30 -5.93
CA LEU A 32 -1.19 3.22 -5.37
C LEU A 32 -2.21 2.46 -4.52
N MET A 33 -2.67 3.08 -3.43
CA MET A 33 -3.70 2.49 -2.58
C MET A 33 -4.71 3.54 -2.12
N SER A 34 -5.95 3.08 -1.93
CA SER A 34 -7.03 3.85 -1.30
C SER A 34 -7.73 2.93 -0.30
N VAL A 35 -7.76 3.36 0.96
CA VAL A 35 -8.33 2.59 2.07
C VAL A 35 -9.58 3.30 2.57
N GLU A 36 -10.72 2.60 2.58
CA GLU A 36 -12.00 3.17 3.01
C GLU A 36 -12.00 3.49 4.51
N PRO A 37 -12.81 4.48 4.94
CA PRO A 37 -12.96 4.78 6.36
C PRO A 37 -13.34 3.54 7.18
N GLY A 38 -12.67 3.35 8.32
CA GLY A 38 -12.90 2.21 9.20
C GLY A 38 -12.21 0.92 8.78
N ASP A 39 -11.57 0.92 7.61
CA ASP A 39 -10.84 -0.25 7.11
C ASP A 39 -9.34 -0.09 7.32
N ASP A 40 -8.58 -1.10 6.98
CA ASP A 40 -7.12 -1.10 7.08
C ASP A 40 -6.49 -1.77 5.86
N ILE A 41 -5.17 -1.63 5.72
CA ILE A 41 -4.44 -2.34 4.66
C ILE A 41 -4.37 -3.83 4.97
N GLY A 42 -4.23 -4.18 6.24
CA GLY A 42 -4.05 -5.53 6.73
C GLY A 42 -2.71 -5.69 7.43
N ASP A 43 -2.66 -6.57 8.40
CA ASP A 43 -1.45 -6.87 9.15
C ASP A 43 -0.51 -7.68 8.24
N GLU A 44 0.66 -7.13 7.95
CA GLU A 44 1.58 -7.68 6.96
C GLU A 44 3.03 -7.66 7.46
N THR A 45 3.82 -8.59 6.92
CA THR A 45 5.28 -8.60 7.04
C THR A 45 5.84 -8.94 5.67
N HIS A 46 6.68 -8.07 5.14
CA HIS A 46 7.27 -8.26 3.82
C HIS A 46 8.76 -8.57 3.90
N ALA A 47 9.26 -9.32 2.92
CA ALA A 47 10.70 -9.60 2.79
C ALA A 47 11.44 -8.46 2.06
N VAL A 48 10.77 -7.37 1.75
CA VAL A 48 11.29 -6.22 1.02
C VAL A 48 11.11 -4.96 1.86
N ASP A 49 11.90 -3.93 1.58
CA ASP A 49 11.69 -2.62 2.19
C ASP A 49 10.49 -1.94 1.56
N GLN A 50 9.80 -1.12 2.34
CA GLN A 50 8.62 -0.40 1.88
C GLN A 50 8.67 1.05 2.33
N VAL A 51 8.42 1.96 1.40
CA VAL A 51 8.23 3.38 1.68
C VAL A 51 6.77 3.71 1.40
N LEU A 52 6.07 4.33 2.37
CA LEU A 52 4.69 4.75 2.18
C LEU A 52 4.61 6.27 2.37
N PHE A 53 3.95 6.94 1.44
CA PHE A 53 3.66 8.36 1.54
C PHE A 53 2.15 8.58 1.47
N PHE A 54 1.60 9.20 2.51
CA PHE A 54 0.16 9.45 2.63
C PHE A 54 -0.15 10.81 2.05
N VAL A 55 -1.01 10.83 1.04
CA VAL A 55 -1.35 12.05 0.31
C VAL A 55 -2.57 12.72 0.92
N SER A 56 -3.58 11.95 1.32
CA SER A 56 -4.81 12.50 1.91
C SER A 56 -5.44 11.52 2.89
N GLY A 57 -6.23 12.06 3.81
CA GLY A 57 -6.85 11.29 4.87
C GLY A 57 -6.02 11.30 6.15
N SER A 58 -6.44 10.52 7.13
CA SER A 58 -5.77 10.38 8.42
C SER A 58 -5.98 8.99 8.98
N GLY A 59 -5.07 8.56 9.84
CA GLY A 59 -5.18 7.23 10.41
C GLY A 59 -4.09 6.94 11.43
N GLU A 60 -3.83 5.65 11.62
CA GLU A 60 -2.78 5.16 12.50
C GLU A 60 -1.88 4.17 11.78
N ALA A 61 -0.58 4.30 11.99
CA ALA A 61 0.39 3.28 11.66
C ALA A 61 0.61 2.38 12.86
N VAL A 62 0.66 1.07 12.64
CA VAL A 62 1.06 0.08 13.65
C VAL A 62 2.35 -0.54 13.17
N LEU A 63 3.46 -0.19 13.82
CA LEU A 63 4.79 -0.61 13.42
C LEU A 63 5.42 -1.38 14.57
N ASP A 64 5.61 -2.69 14.38
CA ASP A 64 6.13 -3.57 15.42
C ASP A 64 5.38 -3.36 16.74
N GLN A 65 4.04 -3.41 16.69
CA GLN A 65 3.10 -3.25 17.81
C GLN A 65 2.99 -1.84 18.37
N LYS A 66 3.75 -0.87 17.85
CA LYS A 66 3.67 0.53 18.29
C LYS A 66 2.73 1.31 17.37
N ARG A 67 1.81 2.06 17.95
CA ARG A 67 0.86 2.89 17.22
C ARG A 67 1.33 4.34 17.18
N SER A 68 1.18 4.96 16.00
CA SER A 68 1.49 6.38 15.82
C SER A 68 0.54 6.97 14.78
N PRO A 69 0.20 8.27 14.90
CA PRO A 69 -0.71 8.90 13.95
C PRO A 69 -0.05 9.09 12.58
N ILE A 70 -0.86 9.00 11.54
CA ILE A 70 -0.49 9.38 10.17
C ILE A 70 -1.56 10.31 9.62
N ALA A 71 -1.14 11.22 8.76
CA ALA A 71 -2.00 12.20 8.11
C ALA A 71 -1.40 12.56 6.74
N ALA A 72 -2.02 13.49 6.04
CA ALA A 72 -1.48 13.99 4.78
C ALA A 72 -0.03 14.44 4.96
N ASN A 73 0.84 14.05 4.04
CA ASN A 73 2.28 14.31 4.01
C ASN A 73 3.12 13.48 5.00
N SER A 74 2.53 12.50 5.68
CA SER A 74 3.30 11.55 6.48
C SER A 74 4.07 10.61 5.56
N LEU A 75 5.33 10.36 5.89
CA LEU A 75 6.19 9.37 5.25
C LEU A 75 6.54 8.30 6.25
N VAL A 76 6.38 7.03 5.88
CA VAL A 76 6.74 5.90 6.74
C VAL A 76 7.71 4.99 5.99
N LEU A 77 8.81 4.64 6.64
CA LEU A 77 9.76 3.65 6.16
C LEU A 77 9.56 2.37 6.97
N VAL A 78 9.30 1.26 6.26
CA VAL A 78 9.13 -0.06 6.90
C VAL A 78 10.25 -0.97 6.39
N PRO A 79 11.24 -1.27 7.23
CA PRO A 79 12.30 -2.21 6.84
C PRO A 79 11.74 -3.61 6.62
N ALA A 80 12.38 -4.38 5.75
CA ALA A 80 12.05 -5.78 5.53
C ALA A 80 12.00 -6.53 6.88
N GLY A 81 11.00 -7.41 7.04
CA GLY A 81 10.82 -8.19 8.25
C GLY A 81 10.05 -7.50 9.37
N THR A 82 9.64 -6.25 9.19
CA THR A 82 8.88 -5.52 10.22
C THR A 82 7.38 -5.74 10.04
N ARG A 83 6.73 -6.26 11.07
CA ARG A 83 5.28 -6.41 11.09
C ARG A 83 4.62 -5.03 11.15
N HIS A 84 3.64 -4.80 10.29
CA HIS A 84 3.03 -3.48 10.17
C HIS A 84 1.59 -3.54 9.67
N ASN A 85 0.85 -2.47 9.98
CA ASN A 85 -0.50 -2.24 9.45
C ASN A 85 -0.75 -0.73 9.41
N PHE A 86 -1.67 -0.30 8.56
CA PHE A 86 -2.11 1.09 8.44
C PHE A 86 -3.62 1.09 8.46
N ILE A 87 -4.20 1.82 9.40
CA ILE A 87 -5.64 1.83 9.69
C ILE A 87 -6.21 3.20 9.38
N ASN A 88 -7.29 3.25 8.61
CA ASN A 88 -7.99 4.50 8.36
C ASN A 88 -8.94 4.77 9.53
N THR A 89 -8.57 5.72 10.39
CA THR A 89 -9.38 6.15 11.53
C THR A 89 -10.14 7.44 11.24
N GLY A 90 -10.01 7.98 10.03
CA GLY A 90 -10.71 9.18 9.60
C GLY A 90 -12.08 8.88 8.99
N ASP A 91 -12.70 9.91 8.43
CA ASP A 91 -14.02 9.82 7.79
C ASP A 91 -13.95 9.95 6.26
N THR A 92 -12.76 10.06 5.70
CA THR A 92 -12.52 10.10 4.25
C THR A 92 -11.54 9.00 3.86
N PRO A 93 -11.46 8.62 2.57
CA PRO A 93 -10.47 7.61 2.15
C PRO A 93 -9.04 8.01 2.50
N LEU A 94 -8.28 7.06 2.98
CA LEU A 94 -6.84 7.21 3.23
C LEU A 94 -6.11 6.84 1.94
N LYS A 95 -5.50 7.82 1.29
CA LYS A 95 -4.90 7.65 -0.03
C LYS A 95 -3.39 7.83 0.03
N LEU A 96 -2.69 6.90 -0.59
CA LEU A 96 -1.24 6.82 -0.48
C LEU A 96 -0.62 6.19 -1.71
N PHE A 97 0.70 6.31 -1.81
CA PHE A 97 1.49 5.44 -2.65
C PHE A 97 2.55 4.73 -1.83
N SER A 98 2.93 3.56 -2.28
CA SER A 98 4.03 2.78 -1.72
C SER A 98 5.10 2.55 -2.75
N VAL A 99 6.35 2.56 -2.30
CA VAL A 99 7.48 2.07 -3.08
C VAL A 99 8.03 0.83 -2.37
N TYR A 100 8.03 -0.30 -3.05
CA TYR A 100 8.64 -1.55 -2.56
C TYR A 100 10.02 -1.70 -3.19
N ALA A 101 10.97 -2.15 -2.43
CA ALA A 101 12.35 -2.33 -2.90
C ALA A 101 12.93 -3.65 -2.37
N PRO A 102 13.02 -4.68 -3.24
CA PRO A 102 12.48 -4.79 -4.60
C PRO A 102 10.95 -4.98 -4.63
N ALA A 103 10.40 -5.37 -5.77
CA ALA A 103 8.95 -5.54 -5.94
C ALA A 103 8.36 -6.58 -5.00
N GLU A 104 7.18 -6.29 -4.45
CA GLU A 104 6.40 -7.18 -3.60
C GLU A 104 5.26 -7.84 -4.38
N HIS A 105 4.63 -7.11 -5.28
CA HIS A 105 3.47 -7.56 -6.04
C HIS A 105 3.84 -7.90 -7.48
N ALA A 106 3.06 -8.80 -8.11
CA ALA A 106 3.22 -9.07 -9.53
C ALA A 106 2.91 -7.81 -10.36
N PRO A 107 3.65 -7.56 -11.46
CA PRO A 107 3.29 -6.49 -12.38
C PRO A 107 1.85 -6.65 -12.87
N GLY A 108 1.12 -5.54 -12.98
CA GLY A 108 -0.30 -5.56 -13.37
C GLY A 108 -1.27 -5.84 -12.25
N THR A 109 -0.81 -6.00 -11.01
CA THR A 109 -1.70 -6.21 -9.87
C THR A 109 -2.69 -5.06 -9.76
N SER A 110 -3.99 -5.39 -9.72
CA SER A 110 -5.08 -4.43 -9.62
C SER A 110 -6.22 -5.04 -8.81
N HIS A 111 -6.50 -4.48 -7.65
CA HIS A 111 -7.60 -4.89 -6.79
C HIS A 111 -8.49 -3.69 -6.52
N LYS A 112 -9.73 -3.73 -7.01
CA LYS A 112 -10.67 -2.62 -6.84
C LYS A 112 -11.04 -2.40 -5.40
N SER A 113 -11.14 -3.49 -4.61
CA SER A 113 -11.52 -3.46 -3.21
C SER A 113 -10.57 -4.30 -2.37
N LYS A 114 -10.61 -4.07 -1.05
CA LYS A 114 -9.86 -4.93 -0.12
C LYS A 114 -10.35 -6.37 -0.19
N ALA A 115 -11.66 -6.59 -0.36
CA ALA A 115 -12.22 -7.94 -0.51
C ALA A 115 -11.59 -8.67 -1.72
N ASP A 116 -11.41 -7.98 -2.84
CA ASP A 116 -10.75 -8.53 -4.02
C ASP A 116 -9.30 -8.90 -3.72
N ALA A 117 -8.58 -8.05 -2.99
CA ALA A 117 -7.19 -8.32 -2.60
C ALA A 117 -7.09 -9.54 -1.70
N VAL A 118 -7.96 -9.66 -0.71
CA VAL A 118 -8.01 -10.82 0.21
C VAL A 118 -8.33 -12.10 -0.56
N ALA A 119 -9.27 -12.05 -1.48
CA ALA A 119 -9.62 -13.20 -2.33
C ALA A 119 -8.44 -13.64 -3.19
N ALA A 120 -7.71 -12.68 -3.78
CA ALA A 120 -6.53 -12.96 -4.60
C ALA A 120 -5.41 -13.61 -3.78
N GLU A 121 -5.18 -13.17 -2.55
CA GLU A 121 -4.19 -13.75 -1.66
C GLU A 121 -4.53 -15.19 -1.30
N LYS A 122 -5.80 -15.49 -1.00
CA LYS A 122 -6.26 -16.85 -0.71
C LYS A 122 -6.08 -17.78 -1.91
N GLU A 123 -6.43 -17.29 -3.11
CA GLU A 123 -6.25 -18.02 -4.35
C GLU A 123 -4.79 -18.33 -4.62
N HIS A 124 -3.93 -17.33 -4.47
CA HIS A 124 -2.48 -17.48 -4.63
C HIS A 124 -1.91 -18.47 -3.62
N HIS A 125 -2.35 -18.43 -2.37
CA HIS A 125 -1.93 -19.35 -1.32
C HIS A 125 -2.32 -20.80 -1.65
N VAL A 126 -3.52 -21.01 -2.16
CA VAL A 126 -4.00 -22.33 -2.57
C VAL A 126 -3.16 -22.88 -3.73
N LEU A 127 -2.86 -22.04 -4.73
CA LEU A 127 -2.09 -22.44 -5.90
C LEU A 127 -0.63 -22.77 -5.59
N ASN A 128 -0.09 -22.24 -4.51
CA ASN A 128 1.30 -22.47 -4.10
C ASN A 128 1.50 -23.64 -3.12
N ARG A 129 0.46 -24.38 -2.87
CA ARG A 129 0.55 -25.56 -1.99
C ARG A 129 1.21 -26.76 -2.66
#